data_51430e3a73ee2932b4d92d183b14456d
#
_entry.id   51430e3a73ee2932b4d92d183b14456d
#
_cell.length_a   1.000
_cell.length_b   1.000
_cell.length_c   1.000
_cell.angle_alpha   90.00
_cell.angle_beta   90.00
_cell.angle_gamma   90.00
#
_symmetry.space_group_name_H-M   'P 1'
#
loop_
_entity.id
_entity.type
_entity.pdbx_description
1 polymer ?
#
loop_
_entity_poly.entity_id
_entity_poly.type
_entity_poly.pdbx_seq_one_letter_code
_entity_poly.pdbx_strand_id
1 'polypeptide(L)'
;LYVLASHFHPDHFNKEVLDWKTQRPDIIYIFSKDILKHRRAQKEDAVWLKKGEEYADETLSVRAFGSTDVGVSFLIEVENKKFFHAGDLNNWHWMEESTEQEWKGYEKNFLHEVDNLYDYTHELDVAMFPVDPRLGREYMRGPEQFVKRIKTNIFVFPLLDIRGRSRPRCYSEGDQKNA
;
A
#
# COMPACT_ATOMS: atom_id res chain seq x y z
N LEU A 1 5.57 -6.56 18.45
CA LEU A 1 5.81 -5.54 17.41
C LEU A 1 5.76 -6.19 16.03
N TYR A 2 5.09 -5.53 15.06
CA TYR A 2 4.97 -6.03 13.68
C TYR A 2 5.65 -5.08 12.70
N VAL A 3 6.31 -5.63 11.69
CA VAL A 3 6.93 -4.89 10.59
C VAL A 3 6.45 -5.48 9.27
N LEU A 4 5.89 -4.64 8.43
CA LEU A 4 5.33 -5.03 7.15
C LEU A 4 6.16 -4.44 6.00
N ALA A 5 6.30 -5.18 4.89
CA ALA A 5 6.90 -4.68 3.66
C ALA A 5 6.11 -5.21 2.45
N SER A 6 5.65 -4.29 1.62
CA SER A 6 4.75 -4.57 0.50
C SER A 6 5.43 -5.21 -0.71
N HIS A 7 6.73 -4.90 -0.95
CA HIS A 7 7.49 -5.45 -2.07
C HIS A 7 8.99 -5.16 -1.93
N PHE A 8 9.78 -5.67 -2.89
CA PHE A 8 11.26 -5.74 -2.80
C PHE A 8 12.01 -4.47 -3.19
N HIS A 9 11.36 -3.43 -3.74
CA HIS A 9 12.02 -2.20 -4.16
C HIS A 9 12.73 -1.50 -2.98
N PRO A 10 13.88 -0.82 -3.21
CA PRO A 10 14.70 -0.28 -2.12
C PRO A 10 14.02 0.78 -1.24
N ASP A 11 13.03 1.50 -1.78
CA ASP A 11 12.22 2.49 -1.08
C ASP A 11 11.09 1.87 -0.23
N HIS A 12 10.79 0.57 -0.43
CA HIS A 12 9.80 -0.20 0.32
C HIS A 12 10.39 -1.30 1.20
N PHE A 13 11.58 -1.79 0.88
CA PHE A 13 12.27 -2.80 1.67
C PHE A 13 13.77 -2.55 1.77
N ASN A 14 14.22 -2.20 2.98
CA ASN A 14 15.64 -2.18 3.34
C ASN A 14 15.96 -3.42 4.19
N LYS A 15 17.00 -4.19 3.77
CA LYS A 15 17.43 -5.40 4.45
C LYS A 15 17.86 -5.16 5.91
N GLU A 16 18.30 -3.95 6.24
CA GLU A 16 18.70 -3.56 7.60
C GLU A 16 17.57 -3.73 8.64
N VAL A 17 16.30 -3.73 8.21
CA VAL A 17 15.17 -3.98 9.13
C VAL A 17 15.26 -5.35 9.80
N LEU A 18 15.91 -6.33 9.17
CA LEU A 18 16.08 -7.67 9.73
C LEU A 18 17.01 -7.67 10.96
N ASP A 19 17.95 -6.73 11.03
CA ASP A 19 18.89 -6.59 12.13
C ASP A 19 18.20 -6.12 13.42
N TRP A 20 16.99 -5.55 13.32
CA TRP A 20 16.22 -5.10 14.48
C TRP A 20 15.87 -6.24 15.44
N LYS A 21 15.80 -7.49 14.97
CA LYS A 21 15.61 -8.67 15.83
C LYS A 21 16.72 -8.86 16.84
N THR A 22 17.91 -8.33 16.63
CA THR A 22 19.01 -8.39 17.62
C THR A 22 18.68 -7.61 18.88
N GLN A 23 17.92 -6.52 18.76
CA GLN A 23 17.48 -5.67 19.87
C GLN A 23 16.05 -5.98 20.32
N ARG A 24 15.19 -6.42 19.41
CA ARG A 24 13.78 -6.74 19.63
C ARG A 24 13.46 -8.13 19.03
N PRO A 25 13.81 -9.21 19.78
CA PRO A 25 13.57 -10.59 19.31
C PRO A 25 12.09 -10.93 19.08
N ASP A 26 11.19 -10.16 19.68
CA ASP A 26 9.74 -10.27 19.59
C ASP A 26 9.12 -9.71 18.28
N ILE A 27 9.92 -9.16 17.38
CA ILE A 27 9.42 -8.66 16.10
C ILE A 27 8.90 -9.81 15.24
N ILE A 28 7.67 -9.64 14.76
CA ILE A 28 7.06 -10.46 13.72
C ILE A 28 7.13 -9.68 12.39
N TYR A 29 7.88 -10.22 11.44
CA TYR A 29 7.94 -9.67 10.09
C TYR A 29 6.85 -10.31 9.22
N ILE A 30 6.08 -9.49 8.51
CA ILE A 30 5.03 -9.91 7.58
C ILE A 30 5.32 -9.24 6.24
N PHE A 31 5.88 -10.00 5.31
CA PHE A 31 6.39 -9.48 4.06
C PHE A 31 5.70 -10.09 2.85
N SER A 32 5.69 -9.35 1.75
CA SER A 32 5.27 -9.90 0.46
C SER A 32 6.23 -10.99 -0.02
N LYS A 33 5.68 -12.06 -0.61
CA LYS A 33 6.45 -13.17 -1.18
C LYS A 33 7.42 -12.76 -2.30
N ASP A 34 7.22 -11.61 -2.94
CA ASP A 34 8.14 -11.15 -3.98
C ASP A 34 9.52 -10.77 -3.41
N ILE A 35 9.59 -10.27 -2.16
CA ILE A 35 10.85 -10.01 -1.44
C ILE A 35 11.68 -11.29 -1.34
N LEU A 36 11.04 -12.42 -0.99
CA LEU A 36 11.68 -13.73 -0.97
C LEU A 36 12.09 -14.18 -2.38
N LYS A 37 11.20 -14.02 -3.36
CA LYS A 37 11.44 -14.36 -4.77
C LYS A 37 12.66 -13.63 -5.34
N HIS A 38 12.86 -12.37 -4.95
CA HIS A 38 14.01 -11.56 -5.35
C HIS A 38 15.23 -11.74 -4.43
N ARG A 39 15.19 -12.74 -3.52
CA ARG A 39 16.31 -13.07 -2.63
C ARG A 39 16.80 -11.91 -1.75
N ARG A 40 15.86 -11.04 -1.35
CA ARG A 40 16.18 -9.89 -0.47
C ARG A 40 16.20 -10.30 1.00
N ALA A 41 15.58 -11.43 1.37
CA ALA A 41 15.56 -12.03 2.69
C ALA A 41 15.47 -13.56 2.57
N GLN A 42 15.66 -14.28 3.68
CA GLN A 42 15.61 -15.75 3.74
C GLN A 42 14.20 -16.22 4.13
N LYS A 43 13.89 -17.50 3.87
CA LYS A 43 12.56 -18.07 4.11
C LYS A 43 12.13 -17.96 5.58
N GLU A 44 13.07 -18.11 6.50
CA GLU A 44 12.90 -18.10 7.96
C GLU A 44 12.77 -16.70 8.57
N ASP A 45 13.06 -15.65 7.79
CA ASP A 45 13.07 -14.26 8.30
C ASP A 45 11.68 -13.73 8.60
N ALA A 46 10.65 -14.16 7.85
CA ALA A 46 9.32 -13.56 7.91
C ALA A 46 8.18 -14.55 7.63
N VAL A 47 6.98 -14.11 7.97
CA VAL A 47 5.73 -14.65 7.40
C VAL A 47 5.57 -14.05 6.00
N TRP A 48 5.36 -14.90 5.01
CA TRP A 48 5.34 -14.53 3.61
C TRP A 48 3.92 -14.57 3.06
N LEU A 49 3.41 -13.42 2.62
CA LEU A 49 2.08 -13.31 2.05
C LEU A 49 2.12 -12.98 0.55
N LYS A 50 1.22 -13.57 -0.21
CA LYS A 50 0.83 -13.15 -1.57
C LYS A 50 -0.64 -12.76 -1.57
N LYS A 51 -1.11 -12.14 -2.64
CA LYS A 51 -2.53 -11.78 -2.84
C LYS A 51 -3.46 -12.92 -2.43
N GLY A 52 -4.43 -12.62 -1.59
CA GLY A 52 -5.44 -13.54 -1.07
C GLY A 52 -5.03 -14.31 0.18
N GLU A 53 -3.77 -14.23 0.62
CA GLU A 53 -3.31 -14.86 1.86
C GLU A 53 -3.44 -13.90 3.05
N GLU A 54 -3.48 -14.48 4.25
CA GLU A 54 -3.68 -13.77 5.51
C GLU A 54 -2.77 -14.33 6.60
N TYR A 55 -2.32 -13.46 7.48
CA TYR A 55 -1.76 -13.76 8.79
C TYR A 55 -2.71 -13.26 9.86
N ALA A 56 -2.90 -14.02 10.91
CA ALA A 56 -3.65 -13.57 12.10
C ALA A 56 -3.07 -14.19 13.38
N ASP A 57 -3.10 -13.40 14.44
CA ASP A 57 -2.82 -13.83 15.81
C ASP A 57 -3.81 -13.16 16.79
N GLU A 58 -3.54 -13.23 18.10
CA GLU A 58 -4.40 -12.66 19.13
C GLU A 58 -4.46 -11.11 19.09
N THR A 59 -3.51 -10.45 18.42
CA THR A 59 -3.36 -9.00 18.42
C THR A 59 -3.92 -8.35 17.15
N LEU A 60 -3.63 -8.94 15.97
CA LEU A 60 -4.05 -8.36 14.69
C LEU A 60 -4.27 -9.42 13.61
N SER A 61 -4.97 -9.02 12.56
CA SER A 61 -4.94 -9.74 11.29
C SER A 61 -4.36 -8.85 10.17
N VAL A 62 -3.68 -9.48 9.21
CA VAL A 62 -3.11 -8.82 8.03
C VAL A 62 -3.49 -9.64 6.80
N ARG A 63 -4.32 -9.07 5.93
CA ARG A 63 -4.70 -9.68 4.66
C ARG A 63 -4.01 -8.98 3.50
N ALA A 64 -3.41 -9.77 2.62
CA ALA A 64 -2.74 -9.27 1.42
C ALA A 64 -3.73 -9.18 0.24
N PHE A 65 -3.82 -7.98 -0.36
CA PHE A 65 -4.53 -7.71 -1.60
C PHE A 65 -3.52 -7.51 -2.75
N GLY A 66 -4.01 -7.31 -3.97
CA GLY A 66 -3.14 -7.07 -5.12
C GLY A 66 -2.50 -5.68 -5.13
N SER A 67 -1.61 -5.51 -6.09
CA SER A 67 -0.98 -4.24 -6.44
C SER A 67 -1.06 -4.04 -7.95
N THR A 68 -0.87 -2.82 -8.42
CA THR A 68 -0.81 -2.48 -9.86
C THR A 68 0.62 -2.30 -10.35
N ASP A 69 1.58 -2.46 -9.46
CA ASP A 69 2.99 -2.70 -9.77
C ASP A 69 3.37 -4.08 -9.21
N VAL A 70 4.42 -4.21 -8.41
CA VAL A 70 4.85 -5.48 -7.81
C VAL A 70 4.36 -5.61 -6.36
N GLY A 71 4.40 -6.84 -5.83
CA GLY A 71 4.08 -7.14 -4.44
C GLY A 71 2.61 -7.15 -4.12
N VAL A 72 2.26 -6.58 -2.96
CA VAL A 72 0.91 -6.60 -2.39
C VAL A 72 0.59 -5.28 -1.69
N SER A 73 -0.70 -5.01 -1.51
CA SER A 73 -1.21 -4.08 -0.52
C SER A 73 -1.73 -4.87 0.70
N PHE A 74 -1.81 -4.21 1.86
CA PHE A 74 -2.22 -4.86 3.11
C PHE A 74 -3.44 -4.17 3.73
N LEU A 75 -4.45 -4.95 4.09
CA LEU A 75 -5.45 -4.57 5.07
C LEU A 75 -5.03 -5.12 6.42
N ILE A 76 -4.92 -4.26 7.41
CA ILE A 76 -4.50 -4.57 8.78
C ILE A 76 -5.67 -4.25 9.70
N GLU A 77 -6.13 -5.24 10.47
CA GLU A 77 -7.17 -5.05 11.45
C GLU A 77 -6.59 -5.28 12.86
N VAL A 78 -6.72 -4.27 13.72
CA VAL A 78 -6.23 -4.28 15.10
C VAL A 78 -7.17 -3.43 15.97
N GLU A 79 -7.57 -3.92 17.13
CA GLU A 79 -8.44 -3.20 18.09
C GLU A 79 -9.72 -2.61 17.45
N ASN A 80 -10.36 -3.37 16.56
CA ASN A 80 -11.53 -2.95 15.77
C ASN A 80 -11.27 -1.74 14.84
N LYS A 81 -10.00 -1.47 14.51
CA LYS A 81 -9.57 -0.46 13.55
C LYS A 81 -9.03 -1.09 12.29
N LYS A 82 -9.31 -0.47 11.15
CA LYS A 82 -8.89 -0.92 9.82
C LYS A 82 -7.91 0.06 9.20
N PHE A 83 -6.70 -0.44 8.94
CA PHE A 83 -5.62 0.30 8.29
C PHE A 83 -5.34 -0.34 6.94
N PHE A 84 -5.27 0.47 5.90
CA PHE A 84 -4.88 -0.01 4.58
C PHE A 84 -3.54 0.60 4.18
N HIS A 85 -2.57 -0.25 3.84
CA HIS A 85 -1.29 0.15 3.27
C HIS A 85 -1.27 -0.24 1.80
N ALA A 86 -1.38 0.72 0.91
CA ALA A 86 -1.49 0.47 -0.52
C ALA A 86 -0.22 -0.13 -1.16
N GLY A 87 0.97 0.05 -0.54
CA GLY A 87 2.22 -0.21 -1.26
C GLY A 87 2.26 0.64 -2.52
N ASP A 88 2.47 0.00 -3.67
CA ASP A 88 2.43 0.64 -4.98
C ASP A 88 1.11 0.39 -5.74
N LEU A 89 0.03 0.07 -5.02
CA LEU A 89 -1.30 0.09 -5.61
C LEU A 89 -1.70 1.53 -5.93
N ASN A 90 -1.77 1.88 -7.20
CA ASN A 90 -2.22 3.19 -7.70
C ASN A 90 -2.75 3.07 -9.14
N ASN A 91 -3.46 4.09 -9.60
CA ASN A 91 -3.77 4.24 -11.02
C ASN A 91 -2.56 4.85 -11.74
N TRP A 92 -1.63 4.01 -12.15
CA TRP A 92 -0.43 4.39 -12.91
C TRP A 92 -0.76 4.65 -14.37
N HIS A 93 -1.63 5.63 -14.63
CA HIS A 93 -2.22 5.88 -15.94
C HIS A 93 -1.23 6.44 -16.98
N TRP A 94 -0.22 7.20 -16.57
CA TRP A 94 0.79 7.81 -17.46
C TRP A 94 0.16 8.46 -18.72
N MET A 95 -0.98 9.17 -18.55
CA MET A 95 -1.79 9.69 -19.67
C MET A 95 -1.03 10.59 -20.64
N GLU A 96 -0.01 11.30 -20.16
CA GLU A 96 0.80 12.20 -21.00
C GLU A 96 1.82 11.43 -21.86
N GLU A 97 2.07 10.15 -21.55
CA GLU A 97 3.07 9.29 -22.20
C GLU A 97 2.46 8.04 -22.85
N SER A 98 1.20 7.72 -22.53
CA SER A 98 0.49 6.51 -22.95
C SER A 98 -0.61 6.81 -23.96
N THR A 99 -0.90 5.83 -24.82
CA THR A 99 -2.10 5.86 -25.65
C THR A 99 -3.37 5.73 -24.78
N GLU A 100 -4.50 6.14 -25.34
CA GLU A 100 -5.80 6.05 -24.67
C GLU A 100 -6.15 4.60 -24.26
N GLN A 101 -5.81 3.63 -25.09
CA GLN A 101 -6.04 2.22 -24.80
C GLN A 101 -5.19 1.72 -23.63
N GLU A 102 -3.93 2.15 -23.54
CA GLU A 102 -3.01 1.75 -22.47
C GLU A 102 -3.44 2.32 -21.12
N TRP A 103 -3.64 3.65 -21.02
CA TRP A 103 -4.00 4.22 -19.72
C TRP A 103 -5.37 3.77 -19.22
N LYS A 104 -6.36 3.51 -20.13
CA LYS A 104 -7.61 2.87 -19.74
C LYS A 104 -7.42 1.43 -19.23
N GLY A 105 -6.43 0.72 -19.77
CA GLY A 105 -6.03 -0.60 -19.28
C GLY A 105 -5.46 -0.53 -17.87
N TYR A 106 -4.57 0.41 -17.58
CA TYR A 106 -4.01 0.63 -16.24
C TYR A 106 -5.10 1.00 -15.23
N GLU A 107 -5.98 1.93 -15.60
CA GLU A 107 -7.13 2.31 -14.78
C GLU A 107 -8.04 1.13 -14.47
N LYS A 108 -8.37 0.31 -15.46
CA LYS A 108 -9.21 -0.88 -15.26
C LYS A 108 -8.57 -1.86 -14.28
N ASN A 109 -7.27 -2.08 -14.38
CA ASN A 109 -6.53 -2.96 -13.46
C ASN A 109 -6.55 -2.40 -12.04
N PHE A 110 -6.32 -1.10 -11.89
CA PHE A 110 -6.40 -0.42 -10.61
C PHE A 110 -7.79 -0.55 -9.97
N LEU A 111 -8.84 -0.20 -10.70
CA LEU A 111 -10.21 -0.29 -10.21
C LEU A 111 -10.60 -1.72 -9.83
N HIS A 112 -10.12 -2.72 -10.57
CA HIS A 112 -10.34 -4.13 -10.22
C HIS A 112 -9.72 -4.48 -8.86
N GLU A 113 -8.50 -4.00 -8.54
CA GLU A 113 -7.89 -4.25 -7.24
C GLU A 113 -8.62 -3.48 -6.11
N VAL A 114 -9.10 -2.27 -6.38
CA VAL A 114 -9.93 -1.51 -5.42
C VAL A 114 -11.28 -2.21 -5.18
N ASP A 115 -11.90 -2.78 -6.22
CA ASP A 115 -13.13 -3.55 -6.07
C ASP A 115 -12.92 -4.82 -5.24
N ASN A 116 -11.80 -5.53 -5.41
CA ASN A 116 -11.44 -6.69 -4.56
C ASN A 116 -11.35 -6.30 -3.07
N LEU A 117 -10.81 -5.11 -2.77
CA LEU A 117 -10.78 -4.60 -1.40
C LEU A 117 -12.18 -4.18 -0.92
N TYR A 118 -12.98 -3.52 -1.80
CA TYR A 118 -14.34 -3.11 -1.50
C TYR A 118 -15.27 -4.29 -1.18
N ASP A 119 -15.12 -5.41 -1.88
CA ASP A 119 -15.89 -6.63 -1.61
C ASP A 119 -15.60 -7.20 -0.20
N TYR A 120 -14.44 -6.86 0.37
CA TYR A 120 -14.05 -7.26 1.72
C TYR A 120 -14.40 -6.21 2.77
N THR A 121 -14.18 -4.92 2.51
CA THR A 121 -14.49 -3.82 3.44
C THR A 121 -14.92 -2.55 2.71
N HIS A 122 -15.95 -1.87 3.24
CA HIS A 122 -16.50 -0.64 2.68
C HIS A 122 -15.96 0.62 3.35
N GLU A 123 -15.28 0.47 4.50
CA GLU A 123 -14.73 1.60 5.26
C GLU A 123 -13.38 1.26 5.90
N LEU A 124 -12.55 2.29 6.04
CA LEU A 124 -11.24 2.26 6.63
C LEU A 124 -11.08 3.41 7.63
N ASP A 125 -10.38 3.15 8.74
CA ASP A 125 -9.97 4.22 9.66
C ASP A 125 -8.80 5.02 9.06
N VAL A 126 -7.83 4.34 8.45
CA VAL A 126 -6.66 4.98 7.83
C VAL A 126 -6.30 4.28 6.52
N ALA A 127 -6.02 5.04 5.48
CA ALA A 127 -5.36 4.54 4.28
C ALA A 127 -4.04 5.29 4.04
N MET A 128 -2.96 4.54 3.88
CA MET A 128 -1.64 5.02 3.43
C MET A 128 -1.52 4.71 1.93
N PHE A 129 -1.52 5.76 1.10
CA PHE A 129 -1.68 5.61 -0.34
C PHE A 129 -0.65 6.44 -1.12
N PRO A 130 0.00 5.89 -2.16
CA PRO A 130 1.01 6.61 -2.91
C PRO A 130 0.39 7.72 -3.77
N VAL A 131 1.04 8.88 -3.77
CA VAL A 131 0.73 10.00 -4.65
C VAL A 131 2.00 10.40 -5.39
N ASP A 132 2.00 10.25 -6.70
CA ASP A 132 3.16 10.50 -7.53
C ASP A 132 2.94 11.64 -8.52
N PRO A 133 3.55 12.84 -8.29
CA PRO A 133 3.43 13.98 -9.19
C PRO A 133 3.97 13.73 -10.62
N ARG A 134 4.78 12.67 -10.82
CA ARG A 134 5.27 12.28 -12.15
C ARG A 134 4.15 11.85 -13.11
N LEU A 135 2.98 11.50 -12.56
CA LEU A 135 1.77 11.20 -13.35
C LEU A 135 1.16 12.42 -14.06
N GLY A 136 1.77 13.61 -13.91
CA GLY A 136 1.31 14.84 -14.57
C GLY A 136 0.08 15.46 -13.89
N ARG A 137 -0.80 16.09 -14.67
CA ARG A 137 -1.95 16.85 -14.14
C ARG A 137 -2.96 16.01 -13.37
N GLU A 138 -3.11 14.75 -13.75
CA GLU A 138 -4.09 13.82 -13.18
C GLU A 138 -3.51 12.95 -12.05
N TYR A 139 -2.41 13.38 -11.41
CA TYR A 139 -1.68 12.59 -10.41
C TYR A 139 -2.53 12.17 -9.19
N MET A 140 -3.63 12.88 -8.92
CA MET A 140 -4.58 12.56 -7.85
C MET A 140 -5.68 11.58 -8.27
N ARG A 141 -5.73 11.17 -9.56
CA ARG A 141 -6.82 10.33 -10.10
C ARG A 141 -6.99 9.01 -9.34
N GLY A 142 -5.91 8.31 -9.05
CA GLY A 142 -5.96 7.06 -8.28
C GLY A 142 -6.48 7.27 -6.86
N PRO A 143 -5.88 8.17 -6.05
CA PRO A 143 -6.39 8.54 -4.73
C PRO A 143 -7.86 8.94 -4.72
N GLU A 144 -8.31 9.79 -5.65
CA GLU A 144 -9.72 10.20 -5.76
C GLU A 144 -10.66 9.05 -6.07
N GLN A 145 -10.28 8.15 -6.99
CA GLN A 145 -11.06 6.97 -7.31
C GLN A 145 -11.17 6.03 -6.10
N PHE A 146 -10.09 5.87 -5.35
CA PHE A 146 -10.06 5.06 -4.14
C PHE A 146 -11.03 5.58 -3.08
N VAL A 147 -10.93 6.86 -2.69
CA VAL A 147 -11.79 7.44 -1.64
C VAL A 147 -13.27 7.58 -2.05
N LYS A 148 -13.55 7.69 -3.35
CA LYS A 148 -14.93 7.62 -3.87
C LYS A 148 -15.53 6.22 -3.75
N ARG A 149 -14.71 5.18 -3.72
CA ARG A 149 -15.13 3.78 -3.66
C ARG A 149 -15.17 3.26 -2.23
N ILE A 150 -14.16 3.59 -1.41
CA ILE A 150 -14.00 3.11 -0.03
C ILE A 150 -13.99 4.31 0.92
N LYS A 151 -14.97 4.37 1.81
CA LYS A 151 -15.02 5.41 2.84
C LYS A 151 -13.77 5.35 3.69
N THR A 152 -13.02 6.44 3.80
CA THR A 152 -11.76 6.51 4.53
C THR A 152 -11.75 7.72 5.45
N ASN A 153 -11.56 7.51 6.75
CA ASN A 153 -11.61 8.58 7.75
C ASN A 153 -10.34 9.43 7.71
N ILE A 154 -9.17 8.79 7.58
CA ILE A 154 -7.86 9.46 7.50
C ILE A 154 -7.10 8.94 6.28
N PHE A 155 -6.72 9.84 5.39
CA PHE A 155 -5.94 9.50 4.20
C PHE A 155 -4.53 10.08 4.31
N VAL A 156 -3.52 9.21 4.26
CA VAL A 156 -2.10 9.58 4.43
C VAL A 156 -1.39 9.43 3.09
N PHE A 157 -0.79 10.53 2.62
CA PHE A 157 0.03 10.52 1.43
C PHE A 157 1.51 10.58 1.81
N PRO A 158 2.34 9.61 1.48
CA PRO A 158 3.76 9.87 1.31
C PRO A 158 3.91 10.73 0.04
N LEU A 159 4.18 12.02 0.19
CA LEU A 159 4.64 12.83 -0.93
C LEU A 159 6.05 12.39 -1.25
N LEU A 160 6.22 11.75 -2.40
CA LEU A 160 7.53 11.57 -3.00
C LEU A 160 8.06 12.98 -3.34
N ASP A 161 9.01 13.48 -2.54
CA ASP A 161 9.76 14.69 -2.91
C ASP A 161 10.51 14.37 -4.21
N ILE A 162 10.47 15.31 -5.17
CA ILE A 162 11.23 15.28 -6.43
C ILE A 162 12.74 15.06 -6.18
N ARG A 163 13.20 15.17 -4.94
CA ARG A 163 14.56 14.88 -4.47
C ARG A 163 14.73 13.51 -3.81
N GLY A 164 13.74 12.59 -3.93
CA GLY A 164 13.82 11.24 -3.38
C GLY A 164 13.66 11.13 -1.85
N ARG A 165 13.06 12.12 -1.19
CA ARG A 165 12.73 12.05 0.24
C ARG A 165 11.22 12.08 0.43
N SER A 166 10.65 11.00 0.95
CA SER A 166 9.24 10.94 1.32
C SER A 166 8.95 11.77 2.59
N ARG A 167 7.98 12.69 2.51
CA ARG A 167 7.41 13.35 3.71
C ARG A 167 5.93 13.01 3.80
N PRO A 168 5.46 12.33 4.86
CA PRO A 168 4.04 12.08 5.04
C PRO A 168 3.27 13.37 5.32
N ARG A 169 2.13 13.57 4.64
CA ARG A 169 1.11 14.56 5.01
C ARG A 169 -0.18 13.82 5.39
N CYS A 170 -0.78 14.23 6.49
CA CYS A 170 -2.08 13.73 6.93
C CYS A 170 -3.14 14.79 6.62
N TYR A 171 -4.25 14.36 6.01
CA TYR A 171 -5.45 15.16 5.82
C TYR A 171 -6.61 14.48 6.55
N SER A 172 -7.43 15.25 7.26
CA SER A 172 -8.68 14.80 7.90
C SER A 172 -9.89 15.34 7.14
N GLU A 173 -11.07 14.73 7.33
CA GLU A 173 -12.33 15.16 6.68
C GLU A 173 -12.66 16.66 6.84
N GLY A 174 -12.05 17.36 7.82
CA GLY A 174 -12.23 18.82 8.02
C GLY A 174 -11.62 19.69 6.94
N ASP A 175 -10.65 19.19 6.16
CA ASP A 175 -9.91 20.00 5.19
C ASP A 175 -10.56 20.03 3.78
N GLN A 176 -11.60 19.21 3.55
CA GLN A 176 -12.28 19.12 2.24
C GLN A 176 -13.23 20.30 1.95
N LYS A 177 -13.45 21.22 2.89
CA LYS A 177 -14.40 22.33 2.70
C LYS A 177 -13.79 23.61 2.12
N ASN A 178 -12.47 23.68 1.92
CA ASN A 178 -11.78 24.92 1.48
C ASN A 178 -10.77 24.69 0.33
N ALA A 179 -10.95 23.69 -0.53
CA ALA A 179 -10.15 23.50 -1.73
C ALA A 179 -11.02 23.57 -3.00
#